data_73e934b380d41db8ecdcd8d7e3265986
#
_entry.id   73e934b380d41db8ecdcd8d7e3265986
#
_cell.length_a   1.000
_cell.length_b   1.000
_cell.length_c   1.000
_cell.angle_alpha   90.00
_cell.angle_beta   90.00
_cell.angle_gamma   90.00
#
_symmetry.space_group_name_H-M   'P 1'
#
loop_
_entity.id
_entity.type
_entity.pdbx_description
1 polymer ?
#
loop_
_entity_poly.entity_id
_entity_poly.type
_entity_poly.pdbx_seq_one_letter_code
_entity_poly.pdbx_strand_id
1 'polypeptide(L)'
;MYYKQEVKIEKQDEVLEENKEISEAEVAKGKKRFWIGFAAIGIAFVFLLIGVALQNRDYPWLDPVIAIGAGGFGILALILIFKNYSYAMYDEAVKMDKKYDSQELYRIPLSDMNSIKQKFLNHQFELQEDGWLFKKEFSALKDSVSYCVRVTEGNDMEETLNWQLDHIDMNTKKGSNFCLIIFAYMDEISEEAKAFVKNYGKNMIVSENALDPYRQMTAILVAVDKQNLDGWYMDIGKKHKISLYAHGCRLIKKCLGIV
;
A
#
# COMPACT_ATOMS: atom_id res chain seq x y z
N MET A 1 -5.73 9.19 27.05
CA MET A 1 -4.29 8.89 26.85
C MET A 1 -4.10 8.78 25.35
N TYR A 2 -4.03 9.96 24.69
CA TYR A 2 -3.87 10.08 23.24
C TYR A 2 -2.39 9.91 22.90
N TYR A 3 -2.01 8.80 22.32
CA TYR A 3 -0.63 8.53 21.95
C TYR A 3 -0.50 8.54 20.42
N LYS A 4 0.02 9.68 19.92
CA LYS A 4 1.00 9.77 18.80
C LYS A 4 0.77 8.86 17.58
N GLN A 5 -0.30 9.10 16.83
CA GLN A 5 -0.32 8.77 15.39
C GLN A 5 0.15 9.95 14.52
N GLU A 6 0.15 11.18 15.04
CA GLU A 6 0.74 12.36 14.38
C GLU A 6 2.17 12.13 13.89
N VAL A 7 2.98 11.39 14.66
CA VAL A 7 4.38 11.10 14.31
C VAL A 7 4.54 10.21 13.06
N LYS A 8 3.48 9.51 12.61
CA LYS A 8 3.58 8.64 11.43
C LYS A 8 3.15 9.34 10.15
N ILE A 9 2.27 10.33 10.22
CA ILE A 9 1.84 11.13 9.07
C ILE A 9 2.89 12.21 8.83
N GLU A 10 3.35 12.95 9.83
CA GLU A 10 4.50 13.88 9.73
C GLU A 10 5.75 13.20 9.19
N LYS A 11 6.03 11.95 9.57
CA LYS A 11 7.12 11.18 8.96
C LYS A 11 6.86 10.74 7.53
N GLN A 12 5.61 10.67 7.07
CA GLN A 12 5.29 10.42 5.68
C GLN A 12 5.42 11.68 4.82
N ASP A 13 5.07 12.83 5.36
CA ASP A 13 5.29 14.13 4.70
C ASP A 13 6.78 14.50 4.74
N GLU A 14 7.51 14.25 5.83
CA GLU A 14 8.98 14.35 5.86
C GLU A 14 9.66 13.36 4.88
N VAL A 15 9.09 12.20 4.61
CA VAL A 15 9.60 11.27 3.58
C VAL A 15 9.24 11.73 2.16
N LEU A 16 8.20 12.55 1.99
CA LEU A 16 7.84 13.19 0.72
C LEU A 16 8.56 14.54 0.54
N GLU A 17 8.86 15.29 1.61
CA GLU A 17 9.64 16.53 1.57
C GLU A 17 11.16 16.31 1.73
N GLU A 18 11.62 15.29 2.40
CA GLU A 18 12.99 14.81 2.25
C GLU A 18 13.13 13.99 0.95
N ASN A 19 12.87 14.62 -0.17
CA ASN A 19 13.59 14.36 -1.41
C ASN A 19 15.07 14.76 -1.24
N LYS A 20 15.74 14.19 -0.26
CA LYS A 20 17.15 13.91 -0.38
C LYS A 20 17.24 12.99 -1.58
N GLU A 21 17.68 13.53 -2.70
CA GLU A 21 18.11 12.72 -3.84
C GLU A 21 18.98 11.61 -3.25
N ILE A 22 18.37 10.42 -3.07
CA ILE A 22 19.12 9.27 -2.60
C ILE A 22 20.21 9.10 -3.63
N SER A 23 21.44 9.35 -3.24
CA SER A 23 22.53 9.39 -4.20
C SER A 23 22.61 8.03 -4.90
N GLU A 24 22.90 8.01 -6.20
CA GLU A 24 23.07 6.75 -6.94
C GLU A 24 24.06 5.80 -6.24
N ALA A 25 25.05 6.37 -5.54
CA ALA A 25 25.99 5.61 -4.73
C ALA A 25 25.34 4.91 -3.53
N GLU A 26 24.35 5.52 -2.88
CA GLU A 26 23.60 4.90 -1.78
C GLU A 26 22.68 3.79 -2.28
N VAL A 27 22.01 4.00 -3.41
CA VAL A 27 21.21 2.97 -4.08
C VAL A 27 22.07 1.78 -4.47
N ALA A 28 23.23 2.01 -5.11
CA ALA A 28 24.15 0.93 -5.48
C ALA A 28 24.68 0.16 -4.26
N LYS A 29 25.00 0.86 -3.17
CA LYS A 29 25.45 0.24 -1.90
C LYS A 29 24.32 -0.59 -1.25
N GLY A 30 23.10 -0.08 -1.25
CA GLY A 30 21.93 -0.80 -0.73
C GLY A 30 21.63 -2.06 -1.55
N LYS A 31 21.64 -1.97 -2.88
CA LYS A 31 21.48 -3.13 -3.78
C LYS A 31 22.57 -4.19 -3.54
N LYS A 32 23.83 -3.77 -3.41
CA LYS A 32 24.92 -4.71 -3.09
C LYS A 32 24.69 -5.44 -1.77
N ARG A 33 24.27 -4.74 -0.71
CA ARG A 33 23.97 -5.35 0.59
C ARG A 33 22.78 -6.30 0.52
N PHE A 34 21.76 -5.98 -0.24
CA PHE A 34 20.63 -6.86 -0.49
C PHE A 34 21.07 -8.20 -1.11
N TRP A 35 21.92 -8.18 -2.15
CA TRP A 35 22.46 -9.38 -2.79
C TRP A 35 23.42 -10.15 -1.88
N ILE A 36 24.18 -9.48 -1.01
CA ILE A 36 24.96 -10.16 0.04
C ILE A 36 24.05 -10.95 0.98
N GLY A 37 22.85 -10.42 1.28
CA GLY A 37 21.85 -11.16 2.06
C GLY A 37 21.44 -12.47 1.38
N PHE A 38 21.22 -12.50 0.07
CA PHE A 38 20.94 -13.76 -0.67
C PHE A 38 22.12 -14.70 -0.68
N ALA A 39 23.35 -14.19 -0.82
CA ALA A 39 24.55 -15.03 -0.71
C ALA A 39 24.66 -15.68 0.68
N ALA A 40 24.31 -14.95 1.74
CA ALA A 40 24.28 -15.48 3.10
C ALA A 40 23.25 -16.61 3.28
N ILE A 41 22.07 -16.54 2.62
CA ILE A 41 21.11 -17.66 2.57
C ILE A 41 21.78 -18.90 1.94
N GLY A 42 22.48 -18.71 0.83
CA GLY A 42 23.20 -19.79 0.16
C GLY A 42 24.22 -20.47 1.09
N ILE A 43 24.99 -19.67 1.84
CA ILE A 43 25.97 -20.17 2.82
C ILE A 43 25.25 -20.91 3.96
N ALA A 44 24.17 -20.36 4.52
CA ALA A 44 23.37 -21.04 5.55
C ALA A 44 22.86 -22.39 5.06
N PHE A 45 22.39 -22.47 3.82
CA PHE A 45 21.92 -23.71 3.19
C PHE A 45 23.05 -24.74 3.02
N VAL A 46 24.26 -24.31 2.67
CA VAL A 46 25.44 -25.21 2.59
C VAL A 46 25.76 -25.81 3.96
N PHE A 47 25.69 -25.04 5.05
CA PHE A 47 25.87 -25.59 6.40
C PHE A 47 24.83 -26.66 6.72
N LEU A 48 23.56 -26.46 6.35
CA LEU A 48 22.52 -27.47 6.55
C LEU A 48 22.79 -28.75 5.73
N LEU A 49 23.22 -28.61 4.47
CA LEU A 49 23.57 -29.77 3.65
C LEU A 49 24.76 -30.57 4.21
N ILE A 50 25.76 -29.86 4.73
CA ILE A 50 26.90 -30.53 5.42
C ILE A 50 26.39 -31.31 6.64
N GLY A 51 25.48 -30.73 7.43
CA GLY A 51 24.85 -31.40 8.55
C GLY A 51 24.14 -32.68 8.15
N VAL A 52 23.33 -32.63 7.11
CA VAL A 52 22.61 -33.80 6.59
C VAL A 52 23.59 -34.85 6.05
N ALA A 53 24.63 -34.44 5.32
CA ALA A 53 25.62 -35.38 4.76
C ALA A 53 26.47 -36.10 5.82
N LEU A 54 26.72 -35.46 6.95
CA LEU A 54 27.57 -35.95 8.01
C LEU A 54 26.79 -36.47 9.24
N GLN A 55 25.48 -36.50 9.21
CA GLN A 55 24.61 -36.87 10.36
C GLN A 55 24.89 -38.29 10.91
N ASN A 56 25.41 -39.20 10.08
CA ASN A 56 25.74 -40.54 10.46
C ASN A 56 27.19 -40.70 10.99
N ARG A 57 27.93 -39.62 11.15
CA ARG A 57 29.28 -39.59 11.66
C ARG A 57 29.31 -38.98 13.05
N ASP A 58 29.96 -39.64 13.97
CA ASP A 58 30.02 -39.24 15.38
C ASP A 58 31.07 -38.10 15.57
N TYR A 59 30.70 -36.85 15.19
CA TYR A 59 31.50 -35.66 15.41
C TYR A 59 30.82 -34.71 16.41
N PRO A 60 31.19 -34.70 17.70
CA PRO A 60 30.51 -33.92 18.74
C PRO A 60 30.50 -32.41 18.50
N TRP A 61 31.44 -31.90 17.69
CA TRP A 61 31.54 -30.46 17.35
C TRP A 61 30.70 -30.06 16.15
N LEU A 62 30.14 -31.02 15.41
CA LEU A 62 29.45 -30.77 14.15
C LEU A 62 28.13 -29.99 14.35
N ASP A 63 27.29 -30.43 15.26
CA ASP A 63 25.99 -29.84 15.52
C ASP A 63 26.08 -28.38 15.95
N PRO A 64 26.93 -27.97 16.92
CA PRO A 64 27.06 -26.57 17.27
C PRO A 64 27.64 -25.74 16.13
N VAL A 65 28.54 -26.23 15.31
CA VAL A 65 29.10 -25.50 14.15
C VAL A 65 28.01 -25.28 13.09
N ILE A 66 27.18 -26.28 12.80
CA ILE A 66 26.07 -26.16 11.87
C ILE A 66 25.02 -25.19 12.41
N ALA A 67 24.63 -25.30 13.68
CA ALA A 67 23.65 -24.41 14.29
C ALA A 67 24.10 -22.96 14.26
N ILE A 68 25.35 -22.67 14.62
CA ILE A 68 25.92 -21.31 14.58
C ILE A 68 26.07 -20.83 13.14
N GLY A 69 26.58 -21.66 12.23
CA GLY A 69 26.77 -21.34 10.83
C GLY A 69 25.43 -21.04 10.12
N ALA A 70 24.52 -22.01 10.10
CA ALA A 70 23.23 -21.87 9.44
C ALA A 70 22.38 -20.78 10.11
N GLY A 71 22.29 -20.74 11.44
CA GLY A 71 21.54 -19.76 12.20
C GLY A 71 22.11 -18.35 12.05
N GLY A 72 23.42 -18.18 12.21
CA GLY A 72 24.08 -16.87 12.09
C GLY A 72 23.96 -16.27 10.69
N PHE A 73 24.25 -17.06 9.65
CA PHE A 73 24.08 -16.59 8.26
C PHE A 73 22.62 -16.39 7.89
N GLY A 74 21.70 -17.20 8.42
CA GLY A 74 20.26 -17.02 8.22
C GLY A 74 19.77 -15.70 8.81
N ILE A 75 20.12 -15.38 10.05
CA ILE A 75 19.76 -14.12 10.70
C ILE A 75 20.38 -12.92 9.95
N LEU A 76 21.67 -13.00 9.61
CA LEU A 76 22.36 -11.96 8.85
C LEU A 76 21.66 -11.70 7.51
N ALA A 77 21.27 -12.76 6.80
CA ALA A 77 20.55 -12.68 5.54
C ALA A 77 19.22 -11.94 5.69
N LEU A 78 18.41 -12.30 6.68
CA LEU A 78 17.13 -11.63 6.95
C LEU A 78 17.34 -10.13 7.21
N ILE A 79 18.28 -9.77 8.09
CA ILE A 79 18.57 -8.37 8.39
C ILE A 79 18.98 -7.60 7.12
N LEU A 80 19.87 -8.15 6.30
CA LEU A 80 20.37 -7.48 5.10
C LEU A 80 19.26 -7.36 4.04
N ILE A 81 18.45 -8.38 3.83
CA ILE A 81 17.37 -8.37 2.85
C ILE A 81 16.29 -7.37 3.27
N PHE A 82 15.76 -7.46 4.49
CA PHE A 82 14.69 -6.56 4.93
C PHE A 82 15.15 -5.10 5.00
N LYS A 83 16.35 -4.84 5.53
CA LYS A 83 16.86 -3.47 5.66
C LYS A 83 17.18 -2.81 4.31
N ASN A 84 17.47 -3.59 3.26
CA ASN A 84 17.88 -3.05 1.97
C ASN A 84 16.86 -3.36 0.84
N TYR A 85 15.67 -3.83 1.18
CA TYR A 85 14.62 -4.17 0.21
C TYR A 85 14.23 -2.98 -0.68
N SER A 86 14.01 -1.80 -0.09
CA SER A 86 13.63 -0.58 -0.82
C SER A 86 14.67 -0.16 -1.85
N TYR A 87 15.97 -0.31 -1.55
CA TYR A 87 17.03 -0.05 -2.52
C TYR A 87 17.04 -1.05 -3.67
N ALA A 88 16.73 -2.32 -3.41
CA ALA A 88 16.63 -3.33 -4.46
C ALA A 88 15.46 -3.05 -5.40
N MET A 89 14.36 -2.54 -4.86
CA MET A 89 13.14 -2.21 -5.61
C MET A 89 13.15 -0.80 -6.22
N TYR A 90 14.18 0.01 -5.97
CA TYR A 90 14.26 1.40 -6.39
C TYR A 90 14.04 1.58 -7.91
N ASP A 91 14.72 0.77 -8.73
CA ASP A 91 14.58 0.86 -10.19
C ASP A 91 13.16 0.51 -10.66
N GLU A 92 12.52 -0.44 -9.97
CA GLU A 92 11.14 -0.79 -10.27
C GLU A 92 10.18 0.32 -9.85
N ALA A 93 10.42 0.92 -8.69
CA ALA A 93 9.67 2.08 -8.22
C ALA A 93 9.77 3.25 -9.22
N VAL A 94 10.97 3.57 -9.70
CA VAL A 94 11.19 4.63 -10.71
C VAL A 94 10.48 4.31 -12.04
N LYS A 95 10.50 3.05 -12.48
CA LYS A 95 9.77 2.65 -13.70
C LYS A 95 8.27 2.75 -13.50
N MET A 96 7.76 2.36 -12.34
CA MET A 96 6.34 2.47 -12.00
C MET A 96 5.94 3.94 -11.92
N ASP A 97 6.73 4.78 -11.28
CA ASP A 97 6.48 6.21 -11.15
C ASP A 97 6.33 6.86 -12.53
N LYS A 98 7.30 6.67 -13.43
CA LYS A 98 7.24 7.16 -14.81
C LYS A 98 6.04 6.65 -15.58
N LYS A 99 5.69 5.38 -15.39
CA LYS A 99 4.53 4.76 -16.06
C LYS A 99 3.23 5.42 -15.61
N TYR A 100 3.04 5.60 -14.31
CA TYR A 100 1.81 6.19 -13.76
C TYR A 100 1.79 7.71 -13.91
N ASP A 101 2.93 8.35 -14.02
CA ASP A 101 3.03 9.77 -14.34
C ASP A 101 2.47 10.09 -15.73
N SER A 102 2.72 9.23 -16.71
CA SER A 102 2.16 9.36 -18.05
C SER A 102 0.70 8.88 -18.19
N GLN A 103 0.16 8.23 -17.17
CA GLN A 103 -1.21 7.71 -17.21
C GLN A 103 -2.22 8.81 -16.86
N GLU A 104 -3.31 8.88 -17.62
CA GLU A 104 -4.44 9.74 -17.29
C GLU A 104 -5.30 9.16 -16.16
N LEU A 105 -6.03 10.02 -15.48
CA LEU A 105 -7.04 9.59 -14.51
C LEU A 105 -8.14 8.82 -15.22
N TYR A 106 -8.60 7.79 -14.57
CA TYR A 106 -9.74 7.02 -15.06
C TYR A 106 -11.03 7.77 -14.75
N ARG A 107 -11.78 8.13 -15.80
CA ARG A 107 -13.08 8.79 -15.70
C ARG A 107 -14.18 7.75 -15.58
N ILE A 108 -15.10 7.96 -14.64
CA ILE A 108 -16.27 7.13 -14.43
C ILE A 108 -17.54 7.95 -14.35
N PRO A 109 -18.63 7.52 -14.99
CA PRO A 109 -19.94 8.13 -14.76
C PRO A 109 -20.43 7.73 -13.39
N LEU A 110 -20.89 8.71 -12.63
CA LEU A 110 -21.40 8.51 -11.27
C LEU A 110 -22.88 8.91 -11.18
N SER A 111 -23.42 8.85 -10.00
CA SER A 111 -24.74 9.31 -9.64
C SER A 111 -24.60 10.32 -8.50
N ASP A 112 -25.69 10.84 -8.01
CA ASP A 112 -25.69 11.65 -6.80
C ASP A 112 -25.19 10.89 -5.58
N MET A 113 -24.83 11.61 -4.51
CA MET A 113 -24.21 11.06 -3.30
C MET A 113 -25.03 9.94 -2.65
N ASN A 114 -26.37 10.10 -2.63
CA ASN A 114 -27.26 9.12 -2.00
C ASN A 114 -27.32 7.84 -2.82
N SER A 115 -27.39 7.97 -4.14
CA SER A 115 -27.36 6.83 -5.06
C SER A 115 -26.04 6.05 -4.95
N ILE A 116 -24.89 6.74 -4.83
CA ILE A 116 -23.61 6.06 -4.59
C ILE A 116 -23.61 5.32 -3.26
N LYS A 117 -24.03 5.97 -2.16
CA LYS A 117 -24.16 5.31 -0.86
C LYS A 117 -25.04 4.05 -0.95
N GLN A 118 -26.18 4.16 -1.62
CA GLN A 118 -27.10 3.03 -1.78
C GLN A 118 -26.48 1.87 -2.59
N LYS A 119 -25.70 2.16 -3.63
CA LYS A 119 -24.99 1.13 -4.38
C LYS A 119 -24.04 0.33 -3.49
N PHE A 120 -23.26 1.00 -2.59
CA PHE A 120 -22.42 0.29 -1.65
C PHE A 120 -23.21 -0.49 -0.60
N LEU A 121 -24.32 0.04 -0.07
CA LEU A 121 -25.22 -0.67 0.84
C LEU A 121 -25.76 -1.95 0.19
N ASN A 122 -26.16 -1.91 -1.08
CA ASN A 122 -26.60 -3.09 -1.84
C ASN A 122 -25.50 -4.15 -2.01
N HIS A 123 -24.24 -3.77 -1.84
CA HIS A 123 -23.08 -4.68 -1.84
C HIS A 123 -22.62 -5.07 -0.42
N GLN A 124 -23.54 -5.05 0.55
CA GLN A 124 -23.32 -5.50 1.94
C GLN A 124 -22.35 -4.59 2.74
N PHE A 125 -22.28 -3.32 2.41
CA PHE A 125 -21.66 -2.35 3.30
C PHE A 125 -22.66 -1.93 4.37
N GLU A 126 -22.17 -1.63 5.55
CA GLU A 126 -22.93 -1.14 6.69
C GLU A 126 -22.58 0.31 6.96
N LEU A 127 -23.59 1.16 7.09
CA LEU A 127 -23.37 2.57 7.47
C LEU A 127 -23.05 2.64 8.97
N GLN A 128 -21.91 3.19 9.31
CA GLN A 128 -21.45 3.39 10.67
C GLN A 128 -21.91 4.75 11.23
N GLU A 129 -21.88 4.92 12.54
CA GLU A 129 -22.27 6.16 13.23
C GLU A 129 -21.43 7.38 12.80
N ASP A 130 -20.14 7.15 12.50
CA ASP A 130 -19.22 8.17 11.96
C ASP A 130 -19.47 8.52 10.50
N GLY A 131 -20.47 7.91 9.86
CA GLY A 131 -20.89 8.16 8.49
C GLY A 131 -20.06 7.45 7.42
N TRP A 132 -19.12 6.57 7.81
CA TRP A 132 -18.43 5.69 6.89
C TRP A 132 -19.28 4.47 6.56
N LEU A 133 -19.20 4.02 5.32
CA LEU A 133 -19.70 2.72 4.88
C LEU A 133 -18.57 1.70 5.06
N PHE A 134 -18.83 0.67 5.85
CA PHE A 134 -17.83 -0.30 6.25
C PHE A 134 -18.19 -1.70 5.74
N LYS A 135 -17.17 -2.43 5.25
CA LYS A 135 -17.28 -3.83 4.93
C LYS A 135 -15.96 -4.55 5.18
N LYS A 136 -16.02 -5.73 5.77
CA LYS A 136 -14.86 -6.59 5.96
C LYS A 136 -14.95 -7.79 5.04
N GLU A 137 -13.89 -8.04 4.28
CA GLU A 137 -13.76 -9.23 3.44
C GLU A 137 -12.50 -10.01 3.80
N PHE A 138 -12.59 -11.34 3.75
CA PHE A 138 -11.42 -12.20 3.87
C PHE A 138 -10.74 -12.35 2.51
N SER A 139 -9.43 -12.18 2.49
CA SER A 139 -8.59 -12.40 1.33
C SER A 139 -7.58 -13.50 1.65
N ALA A 140 -7.47 -14.51 0.79
CA ALA A 140 -6.50 -15.58 0.95
C ALA A 140 -5.03 -15.11 1.00
N LEU A 141 -4.76 -13.88 0.55
CA LEU A 141 -3.41 -13.32 0.46
C LEU A 141 -3.13 -12.24 1.51
N LYS A 142 -4.16 -11.65 2.13
CA LYS A 142 -4.02 -10.53 3.08
C LYS A 142 -4.95 -10.69 4.30
N ASP A 143 -5.14 -11.89 4.81
CA ASP A 143 -6.00 -12.22 5.97
C ASP A 143 -7.40 -11.59 5.86
N SER A 144 -7.57 -10.37 6.39
CA SER A 144 -8.81 -9.61 6.28
C SER A 144 -8.54 -8.19 5.79
N VAL A 145 -9.36 -7.73 4.85
CA VAL A 145 -9.35 -6.35 4.36
C VAL A 145 -10.61 -5.67 4.83
N SER A 146 -10.44 -4.55 5.52
CA SER A 146 -11.50 -3.63 5.92
C SER A 146 -11.63 -2.53 4.87
N TYR A 147 -12.75 -2.49 4.17
CA TYR A 147 -13.08 -1.42 3.23
C TYR A 147 -13.89 -0.36 3.94
N CYS A 148 -13.42 0.88 3.88
CA CYS A 148 -14.11 2.04 4.43
C CYS A 148 -14.39 3.02 3.28
N VAL A 149 -15.67 3.27 3.01
CA VAL A 149 -16.07 4.16 1.93
C VAL A 149 -16.73 5.39 2.52
N ARG A 150 -16.26 6.57 2.11
CA ARG A 150 -16.85 7.86 2.46
C ARG A 150 -17.35 8.54 1.19
N VAL A 151 -18.59 9.05 1.25
CA VAL A 151 -19.15 9.90 0.22
C VAL A 151 -19.48 11.23 0.87
N THR A 152 -18.77 12.27 0.48
CA THR A 152 -18.80 13.58 1.15
C THR A 152 -18.74 14.71 0.13
N GLU A 153 -19.10 15.90 0.56
CA GLU A 153 -18.79 17.13 -0.15
C GLU A 153 -17.42 17.65 0.27
N GLY A 154 -16.73 18.33 -0.63
CA GLY A 154 -15.47 19.00 -0.36
C GLY A 154 -15.19 20.05 -1.41
N ASN A 155 -14.46 21.09 -1.04
CA ASN A 155 -14.04 22.15 -1.97
C ASN A 155 -12.58 21.97 -2.40
N ASP A 156 -11.80 21.28 -1.58
CA ASP A 156 -10.41 20.95 -1.81
C ASP A 156 -10.15 19.48 -1.50
N MET A 157 -9.38 18.78 -2.36
CA MET A 157 -9.17 17.34 -2.23
C MET A 157 -8.21 16.99 -1.09
N GLU A 158 -7.18 17.82 -0.87
CA GLU A 158 -6.21 17.59 0.18
C GLU A 158 -6.81 17.83 1.56
N GLU A 159 -7.49 18.97 1.71
CA GLU A 159 -8.23 19.29 2.94
C GLU A 159 -9.29 18.23 3.24
N THR A 160 -10.05 17.81 2.22
CA THR A 160 -11.06 16.75 2.39
C THR A 160 -10.44 15.45 2.83
N LEU A 161 -9.30 15.02 2.24
CA LEU A 161 -8.60 13.81 2.63
C LEU A 161 -8.14 13.91 4.10
N ASN A 162 -7.43 14.97 4.44
CA ASN A 162 -6.88 15.16 5.78
C ASN A 162 -7.98 15.16 6.83
N TRP A 163 -9.07 15.89 6.58
CA TRP A 163 -10.22 15.90 7.48
C TRP A 163 -10.83 14.51 7.67
N GLN A 164 -10.98 13.71 6.60
CA GLN A 164 -11.53 12.36 6.71
C GLN A 164 -10.57 11.40 7.44
N LEU A 165 -9.28 11.54 7.26
CA LEU A 165 -8.28 10.73 7.97
C LEU A 165 -8.24 11.04 9.47
N ASP A 166 -8.39 12.31 9.85
CA ASP A 166 -8.42 12.73 11.27
C ASP A 166 -9.68 12.28 12.00
N HIS A 167 -10.80 12.13 11.27
CA HIS A 167 -12.10 11.84 11.87
C HIS A 167 -12.58 10.38 11.70
N ILE A 168 -11.79 9.53 11.06
CA ILE A 168 -12.12 8.11 10.97
C ILE A 168 -11.75 7.38 12.27
N ASP A 169 -12.72 6.74 12.92
CA ASP A 169 -12.42 5.87 14.07
C ASP A 169 -11.93 4.49 13.61
N MET A 170 -10.62 4.37 13.48
CA MET A 170 -9.98 3.11 13.10
C MET A 170 -10.05 2.03 14.20
N ASN A 171 -10.31 2.40 15.46
CA ASN A 171 -10.34 1.44 16.55
C ASN A 171 -11.61 0.58 16.53
N THR A 172 -12.72 1.12 16.03
CA THR A 172 -13.96 0.37 15.85
C THR A 172 -13.95 -0.51 14.62
N LYS A 173 -13.06 -0.22 13.66
CA LYS A 173 -12.95 -0.95 12.39
C LYS A 173 -11.95 -2.10 12.51
N LYS A 174 -12.46 -3.26 12.93
CA LYS A 174 -11.65 -4.48 13.15
C LYS A 174 -11.04 -4.99 11.84
N GLY A 175 -9.74 -4.95 11.71
CA GLY A 175 -9.02 -5.49 10.56
C GLY A 175 -7.51 -5.25 10.65
N SER A 176 -6.73 -6.01 9.89
CA SER A 176 -5.28 -5.84 9.78
C SER A 176 -4.89 -4.97 8.58
N ASN A 177 -5.74 -4.92 7.56
CA ASN A 177 -5.50 -4.16 6.34
C ASN A 177 -6.71 -3.27 6.05
N PHE A 178 -6.48 -2.02 5.67
CA PHE A 178 -7.50 -1.02 5.42
C PHE A 178 -7.39 -0.44 4.02
N CYS A 179 -8.52 -0.43 3.31
CA CYS A 179 -8.65 0.26 2.03
C CYS A 179 -9.71 1.36 2.19
N LEU A 180 -9.27 2.60 2.23
CA LEU A 180 -10.14 3.76 2.28
C LEU A 180 -10.51 4.17 0.85
N ILE A 181 -11.77 4.54 0.63
CA ILE A 181 -12.27 5.05 -0.65
C ILE A 181 -13.07 6.31 -0.34
N ILE A 182 -12.63 7.45 -0.85
CA ILE A 182 -13.26 8.73 -0.57
C ILE A 182 -13.78 9.32 -1.88
N PHE A 183 -15.10 9.47 -1.99
CA PHE A 183 -15.76 10.19 -3.06
C PHE A 183 -16.02 11.63 -2.57
N ALA A 184 -15.25 12.58 -3.11
CA ALA A 184 -15.40 13.99 -2.78
C ALA A 184 -16.18 14.71 -3.90
N TYR A 185 -17.40 15.11 -3.61
CA TYR A 185 -18.26 15.84 -4.52
C TYR A 185 -17.93 17.34 -4.45
N MET A 186 -17.46 17.88 -5.54
CA MET A 186 -16.98 19.25 -5.69
C MET A 186 -17.90 20.02 -6.66
N ASP A 187 -18.11 21.31 -6.42
CA ASP A 187 -18.93 22.14 -7.31
C ASP A 187 -18.24 22.35 -8.66
N GLU A 188 -16.91 22.44 -8.66
CA GLU A 188 -16.05 22.50 -9.83
C GLU A 188 -14.77 21.73 -9.54
N ILE A 189 -14.32 20.91 -10.50
CA ILE A 189 -13.06 20.17 -10.37
C ILE A 189 -11.96 20.92 -11.11
N SER A 190 -11.08 21.55 -10.34
CA SER A 190 -9.90 22.21 -10.89
C SER A 190 -8.87 21.20 -11.41
N GLU A 191 -7.97 21.66 -12.27
CA GLU A 191 -6.84 20.84 -12.71
C GLU A 191 -5.87 20.51 -11.55
N GLU A 192 -5.82 21.37 -10.52
CA GLU A 192 -5.07 21.11 -9.29
C GLU A 192 -5.67 19.94 -8.49
N ALA A 193 -7.00 19.90 -8.36
CA ALA A 193 -7.68 18.77 -7.71
C ALA A 193 -7.41 17.45 -8.45
N LYS A 194 -7.46 17.45 -9.78
CA LYS A 194 -7.11 16.27 -10.60
C LYS A 194 -5.63 15.89 -10.44
N ALA A 195 -4.73 16.88 -10.44
CA ALA A 195 -3.31 16.67 -10.25
C ALA A 195 -3.04 16.05 -8.86
N PHE A 196 -3.70 16.53 -7.81
CA PHE A 196 -3.60 15.98 -6.47
C PHE A 196 -4.06 14.52 -6.44
N VAL A 197 -5.26 14.22 -6.96
CA VAL A 197 -5.78 12.83 -7.03
C VAL A 197 -4.83 11.91 -7.79
N LYS A 198 -4.26 12.38 -8.90
CA LYS A 198 -3.30 11.64 -9.71
C LYS A 198 -2.02 11.34 -8.94
N ASN A 199 -1.40 12.38 -8.36
CA ASN A 199 -0.12 12.26 -7.65
C ASN A 199 -0.28 11.40 -6.39
N TYR A 200 -1.35 11.61 -5.63
CA TYR A 200 -1.65 10.82 -4.44
C TYR A 200 -1.85 9.33 -4.81
N GLY A 201 -2.69 9.05 -5.79
CA GLY A 201 -2.94 7.69 -6.25
C GLY A 201 -1.68 7.02 -6.80
N LYS A 202 -0.87 7.73 -7.60
CA LYS A 202 0.43 7.27 -8.10
C LYS A 202 1.35 6.88 -6.93
N ASN A 203 1.49 7.75 -5.94
CA ASN A 203 2.34 7.50 -4.77
C ASN A 203 1.87 6.28 -3.96
N MET A 204 0.56 6.11 -3.78
CA MET A 204 0.00 4.92 -3.12
C MET A 204 0.35 3.64 -3.89
N ILE A 205 0.17 3.65 -5.21
CA ILE A 205 0.45 2.49 -6.08
C ILE A 205 1.94 2.14 -6.06
N VAL A 206 2.83 3.12 -6.25
CA VAL A 206 4.28 2.89 -6.29
C VAL A 206 4.78 2.42 -4.93
N SER A 207 4.35 3.06 -3.85
CA SER A 207 4.74 2.69 -2.49
C SER A 207 4.32 1.24 -2.18
N GLU A 208 3.06 0.88 -2.39
CA GLU A 208 2.55 -0.45 -2.03
C GLU A 208 3.17 -1.58 -2.87
N ASN A 209 3.46 -1.33 -4.14
CA ASN A 209 3.92 -2.40 -5.03
C ASN A 209 5.44 -2.53 -5.12
N ALA A 210 6.21 -1.49 -4.74
CA ALA A 210 7.65 -1.49 -4.87
C ALA A 210 8.40 -1.19 -3.57
N LEU A 211 7.93 -0.24 -2.76
CA LEU A 211 8.69 0.26 -1.62
C LEU A 211 8.27 -0.36 -0.29
N ASP A 212 6.96 -0.59 -0.10
CA ASP A 212 6.38 -1.13 1.13
C ASP A 212 5.32 -2.20 0.83
N PRO A 213 5.73 -3.44 0.53
CA PRO A 213 4.81 -4.54 0.24
C PRO A 213 3.99 -4.99 1.47
N TYR A 214 4.38 -4.56 2.67
CA TYR A 214 3.69 -4.87 3.93
C TYR A 214 2.74 -3.75 4.37
N ARG A 215 2.51 -2.76 3.54
CA ARG A 215 1.62 -1.65 3.83
C ARG A 215 0.22 -2.15 4.19
N GLN A 216 -0.24 -1.73 5.35
CA GLN A 216 -1.54 -2.16 5.90
C GLN A 216 -2.68 -1.20 5.57
N MET A 217 -2.38 -0.02 5.04
CA MET A 217 -3.40 0.97 4.71
C MET A 217 -3.15 1.61 3.35
N THR A 218 -4.20 1.75 2.57
CA THR A 218 -4.21 2.54 1.32
C THR A 218 -5.44 3.41 1.26
N ALA A 219 -5.39 4.50 0.49
CA ALA A 219 -6.55 5.32 0.22
C ALA A 219 -6.69 5.59 -1.28
N ILE A 220 -7.91 5.55 -1.78
CA ILE A 220 -8.28 5.87 -3.16
C ILE A 220 -9.18 7.12 -3.10
N LEU A 221 -8.73 8.17 -3.78
CA LEU A 221 -9.46 9.41 -3.89
C LEU A 221 -10.21 9.44 -5.22
N VAL A 222 -11.48 9.81 -5.18
CA VAL A 222 -12.33 10.01 -6.34
C VAL A 222 -12.86 11.43 -6.29
N ALA A 223 -12.33 12.31 -7.13
CA ALA A 223 -12.90 13.65 -7.31
C ALA A 223 -14.15 13.56 -8.17
N VAL A 224 -15.26 14.11 -7.72
CA VAL A 224 -16.57 14.02 -8.38
C VAL A 224 -17.11 15.40 -8.68
N ASP A 225 -17.39 15.66 -9.95
CA ASP A 225 -18.09 16.86 -10.40
C ASP A 225 -19.58 16.73 -10.08
N LYS A 226 -20.11 17.64 -9.24
CA LYS A 226 -21.52 17.65 -8.87
C LYS A 226 -22.46 17.96 -10.04
N GLN A 227 -22.00 18.73 -11.02
CA GLN A 227 -22.83 19.16 -12.14
C GLN A 227 -22.96 18.08 -13.20
N ASN A 228 -21.82 17.47 -13.57
CA ASN A 228 -21.77 16.49 -14.65
C ASN A 228 -21.85 15.04 -14.14
N LEU A 229 -21.72 14.84 -12.83
CA LEU A 229 -21.69 13.53 -12.19
C LEU A 229 -20.60 12.60 -12.77
N ASP A 230 -19.48 13.19 -13.14
CA ASP A 230 -18.28 12.48 -13.54
C ASP A 230 -17.31 12.38 -12.37
N GLY A 231 -16.67 11.24 -12.23
CA GLY A 231 -15.65 11.02 -11.23
C GLY A 231 -14.29 10.68 -11.85
N TRP A 232 -13.21 11.13 -11.21
CA TRP A 232 -11.83 10.84 -11.64
C TRP A 232 -11.04 10.23 -10.50
N TYR A 233 -10.36 9.14 -10.78
CA TYR A 233 -9.42 8.52 -9.84
C TYR A 233 -8.26 7.86 -10.57
N MET A 234 -7.17 7.58 -9.84
CA MET A 234 -6.05 6.84 -10.39
C MET A 234 -6.35 5.34 -10.41
N ASP A 235 -6.47 4.74 -11.59
CA ASP A 235 -6.71 3.28 -11.71
C ASP A 235 -5.40 2.53 -11.93
N ILE A 236 -5.17 1.47 -11.18
CA ILE A 236 -3.97 0.66 -11.31
C ILE A 236 -3.98 -0.28 -12.54
N GLY A 237 -5.17 -0.48 -13.13
CA GLY A 237 -5.37 -1.41 -14.23
C GLY A 237 -5.32 -2.90 -13.83
N LYS A 238 -5.36 -3.80 -14.82
CA LYS A 238 -5.54 -5.26 -14.60
C LYS A 238 -4.28 -5.99 -14.10
N LYS A 239 -3.09 -5.40 -14.21
CA LYS A 239 -1.81 -6.11 -13.98
C LYS A 239 -1.45 -6.35 -12.51
N HIS A 240 -1.91 -5.52 -11.61
CA HIS A 240 -1.55 -5.59 -10.18
C HIS A 240 -2.69 -6.20 -9.36
N LYS A 241 -2.73 -7.54 -9.28
CA LYS A 241 -3.87 -8.24 -8.67
C LYS A 241 -3.84 -8.31 -7.13
N ILE A 242 -2.70 -8.05 -6.51
CA ILE A 242 -2.44 -8.41 -5.10
C ILE A 242 -2.47 -7.20 -4.16
N SER A 243 -2.30 -5.97 -4.67
CA SER A 243 -2.23 -4.78 -3.83
C SER A 243 -3.59 -4.36 -3.25
N LEU A 244 -3.60 -3.73 -2.08
CA LEU A 244 -4.82 -3.17 -1.47
C LEU A 244 -5.46 -2.13 -2.38
N TYR A 245 -4.64 -1.29 -3.00
CA TYR A 245 -5.10 -0.29 -3.97
C TYR A 245 -5.84 -0.94 -5.15
N ALA A 246 -5.27 -2.02 -5.71
CA ALA A 246 -5.92 -2.77 -6.78
C ALA A 246 -7.24 -3.42 -6.33
N HIS A 247 -7.31 -3.91 -5.09
CA HIS A 247 -8.55 -4.42 -4.51
C HIS A 247 -9.62 -3.32 -4.41
N GLY A 248 -9.25 -2.13 -3.94
CA GLY A 248 -10.14 -0.98 -3.87
C GLY A 248 -10.64 -0.53 -5.25
N CYS A 249 -9.77 -0.43 -6.26
CA CYS A 249 -10.18 -0.10 -7.63
C CYS A 249 -11.19 -1.11 -8.20
N ARG A 250 -10.99 -2.41 -7.96
CA ARG A 250 -11.94 -3.45 -8.37
C ARG A 250 -13.28 -3.33 -7.64
N LEU A 251 -13.23 -3.02 -6.35
CA LEU A 251 -14.42 -2.83 -5.54
C LEU A 251 -15.26 -1.65 -6.03
N ILE A 252 -14.63 -0.51 -6.35
CA ILE A 252 -15.30 0.65 -6.95
C ILE A 252 -16.04 0.20 -8.21
N LYS A 253 -15.34 -0.43 -9.15
CA LYS A 253 -15.93 -0.89 -10.41
C LYS A 253 -17.09 -1.85 -10.20
N LYS A 254 -16.92 -2.82 -9.30
CA LYS A 254 -17.96 -3.80 -8.96
C LYS A 254 -19.21 -3.14 -8.37
N CYS A 255 -19.05 -2.29 -7.35
CA CYS A 255 -20.18 -1.64 -6.68
C CYS A 255 -20.91 -0.64 -7.58
N LEU A 256 -20.19 0.01 -8.49
CA LEU A 256 -20.78 0.95 -9.43
C LEU A 256 -21.34 0.30 -10.71
N GLY A 257 -21.10 -1.00 -10.92
CA GLY A 257 -21.54 -1.72 -12.12
C GLY A 257 -20.75 -1.34 -13.37
N ILE A 258 -19.47 -0.93 -13.20
CA ILE A 258 -18.56 -0.56 -14.27
C ILE A 258 -17.72 -1.81 -14.58
N VAL A 259 -17.97 -2.45 -15.69
CA VAL A 259 -17.28 -3.69 -16.11
C VAL A 259 -16.15 -3.37 -17.08
#